data_698fc171e9fceed160894ef35a63eefd
#
_entry.id   698fc171e9fceed160894ef35a63eefd
#
_cell.length_a   1.000
_cell.length_b   1.000
_cell.length_c   1.000
_cell.angle_alpha   90.00
_cell.angle_beta   90.00
_cell.angle_gamma   90.00
#
_symmetry.space_group_name_H-M   'P 1'
#
loop_
_entity.id
_entity.type
_entity.pdbx_description
1 polymer ?
#
loop_
_entity_poly.entity_id
_entity_poly.type
_entity_poly.pdbx_seq_one_letter_code
_entity_poly.pdbx_strand_id
1 'polypeptide(L)'
;QYNYACQVVEGTVEDNKILPILYELDKTEEWIDESAWVKANPSLGVTKDKEELRRNVEKARVDASFRPTVLTKDFNVKAVSADTWLTWEELNNESTYELADLEDNYCIGGCDLSATTDLTCATLIIRRRNDGMIYVLQHYFLPQSRIDFLEATTSKEAPYKTWAERGLLTICPGTMVDYSAVTKWFLMMQQEHKLLMWKCGYDRALAGYWQQEMSDTFGKSVMEKVIQGPITWTAPMRELGAMLCDKQINYNNNPILKWCLSNTGVKATGSVEAIQPVKIQKNRRIDGMVSLLNAYTVYTKYKEDFLNLVG
;
A
#
# COMPACT_ATOMS: atom_id res chain seq x y z
N GLN A 1 16.59 14.37 2.94
CA GLN A 1 17.94 14.85 2.61
C GLN A 1 18.56 14.12 1.42
N TYR A 2 18.58 12.77 1.38
CA TYR A 2 19.17 11.99 0.29
C TYR A 2 18.58 12.32 -1.09
N ASN A 3 17.23 12.28 -1.25
CA ASN A 3 16.59 12.59 -2.55
C ASN A 3 16.91 14.03 -3.01
N TYR A 4 17.03 14.97 -2.07
CA TYR A 4 17.43 16.33 -2.37
C TYR A 4 18.90 16.39 -2.82
N ALA A 5 19.79 15.65 -2.16
CA ALA A 5 21.18 15.52 -2.56
C ALA A 5 21.32 14.94 -3.97
N CYS A 6 20.56 13.89 -4.31
CA CYS A 6 20.51 13.34 -5.67
C CYS A 6 20.09 14.40 -6.70
N GLN A 7 19.01 15.15 -6.42
CA GLN A 7 18.51 16.20 -7.32
C GLN A 7 19.55 17.32 -7.56
N VAL A 8 20.35 17.65 -6.55
CA VAL A 8 21.45 18.63 -6.69
C VAL A 8 22.59 18.05 -7.54
N VAL A 9 22.98 16.78 -7.30
CA VAL A 9 23.99 16.08 -8.12
C VAL A 9 23.57 15.96 -9.57
N GLU A 10 22.30 15.62 -9.82
CA GLU A 10 21.72 15.47 -11.16
C GLU A 10 21.47 16.81 -11.86
N GLY A 11 21.65 17.95 -11.14
CA GLY A 11 21.40 19.28 -11.68
C GLY A 11 19.92 19.64 -11.86
N THR A 12 19.01 18.83 -11.31
CA THR A 12 17.55 19.11 -11.32
C THR A 12 17.17 20.21 -10.33
N VAL A 13 18.00 20.40 -9.30
CA VAL A 13 17.89 21.49 -8.31
C VAL A 13 19.24 22.18 -8.21
N GLU A 14 19.26 23.49 -8.40
CA GLU A 14 20.47 24.30 -8.19
C GLU A 14 20.50 24.81 -6.74
N ASP A 15 21.47 24.37 -5.94
CA ASP A 15 21.71 24.82 -4.58
C ASP A 15 23.22 24.97 -4.32
N ASN A 16 23.70 26.19 -4.47
CA ASN A 16 25.14 26.55 -4.29
C ASN A 16 25.61 26.54 -2.82
N LYS A 17 24.71 26.25 -1.87
CA LYS A 17 25.06 26.20 -0.44
C LYS A 17 25.28 24.78 0.06
N ILE A 18 24.96 23.76 -0.78
CA ILE A 18 25.12 22.35 -0.44
C ILE A 18 26.11 21.72 -1.41
N LEU A 19 27.09 21.00 -0.87
CA LEU A 19 27.95 20.09 -1.60
C LEU A 19 27.54 18.67 -1.27
N PRO A 20 26.70 18.02 -2.09
CA PRO A 20 26.31 16.64 -1.87
C PRO A 20 27.44 15.70 -2.31
N ILE A 21 27.82 14.79 -1.43
CA ILE A 21 28.77 13.71 -1.73
C ILE A 21 28.05 12.39 -1.45
N LEU A 22 27.87 11.58 -2.47
CA LEU A 22 27.18 10.30 -2.37
C LEU A 22 28.20 9.17 -2.66
N TYR A 23 28.43 8.32 -1.67
CA TYR A 23 29.24 7.11 -1.81
C TYR A 23 28.32 5.91 -1.91
N GLU A 24 27.95 5.55 -3.12
CA GLU A 24 27.05 4.42 -3.40
C GLU A 24 27.44 3.72 -4.70
N LEU A 25 26.89 2.53 -4.95
CA LEU A 25 27.02 1.86 -6.22
C LEU A 25 26.12 2.55 -7.28
N ASP A 26 26.54 2.58 -8.54
CA ASP A 26 25.73 3.13 -9.62
C ASP A 26 24.50 2.23 -9.89
N LYS A 27 24.67 0.91 -9.70
CA LYS A 27 23.61 -0.09 -9.79
C LYS A 27 23.74 -1.10 -8.67
N THR A 28 22.61 -1.56 -8.16
CA THR A 28 22.60 -2.54 -7.05
C THR A 28 23.37 -3.81 -7.42
N GLU A 29 23.31 -4.27 -8.67
CA GLU A 29 23.96 -5.49 -9.16
C GLU A 29 25.49 -5.44 -9.06
N GLU A 30 26.08 -4.26 -9.00
CA GLU A 30 27.53 -4.06 -8.86
C GLU A 30 28.09 -4.54 -7.49
N TRP A 31 27.22 -4.87 -6.52
CA TRP A 31 27.67 -5.38 -5.22
C TRP A 31 28.53 -6.64 -5.30
N ILE A 32 28.40 -7.41 -6.39
CA ILE A 32 29.21 -8.61 -6.65
C ILE A 32 30.50 -8.33 -7.45
N ASP A 33 30.64 -7.12 -7.95
CA ASP A 33 31.81 -6.70 -8.71
C ASP A 33 32.81 -5.98 -7.79
N GLU A 34 33.93 -6.63 -7.48
CA GLU A 34 34.95 -6.12 -6.59
C GLU A 34 35.53 -4.78 -7.06
N SER A 35 35.58 -4.54 -8.38
CA SER A 35 36.08 -3.29 -8.95
C SER A 35 35.18 -2.09 -8.68
N ALA A 36 33.89 -2.31 -8.47
CA ALA A 36 32.90 -1.29 -8.18
C ALA A 36 32.82 -0.92 -6.68
N TRP A 37 33.35 -1.75 -5.78
CA TRP A 37 33.20 -1.55 -4.34
C TRP A 37 33.75 -0.23 -3.81
N VAL A 38 34.78 0.31 -4.46
CA VAL A 38 35.37 1.60 -4.10
C VAL A 38 34.40 2.76 -4.24
N LYS A 39 33.39 2.66 -5.12
CA LYS A 39 32.35 3.70 -5.29
C LYS A 39 31.57 3.94 -3.98
N ALA A 40 31.17 2.87 -3.31
CA ALA A 40 30.49 2.93 -2.03
C ALA A 40 31.45 3.00 -0.82
N ASN A 41 32.72 2.63 -1.01
CA ASN A 41 33.73 2.54 0.04
C ASN A 41 35.04 3.21 -0.37
N PRO A 42 35.13 4.55 -0.38
CA PRO A 42 36.31 5.26 -0.87
C PRO A 42 37.57 4.99 -0.02
N SER A 43 37.43 4.48 1.20
CA SER A 43 38.52 4.10 2.10
C SER A 43 38.82 2.58 2.10
N LEU A 44 38.32 1.84 1.11
CA LEU A 44 38.54 0.40 0.98
C LEU A 44 40.04 0.08 0.82
N GLY A 45 40.55 -0.82 1.64
CA GLY A 45 41.97 -1.15 1.70
C GLY A 45 42.83 -0.22 2.55
N VAL A 46 42.23 0.86 3.11
CA VAL A 46 42.92 1.80 4.03
C VAL A 46 42.34 1.66 5.44
N THR A 47 41.07 2.04 5.64
CA THR A 47 40.39 1.94 6.93
C THR A 47 39.36 0.82 6.96
N LYS A 48 38.82 0.44 5.79
CA LYS A 48 37.92 -0.71 5.64
C LYS A 48 38.67 -1.89 5.04
N ASP A 49 38.65 -3.01 5.75
CA ASP A 49 39.34 -4.24 5.33
C ASP A 49 38.66 -4.85 4.09
N LYS A 50 39.43 -5.02 3.01
CA LYS A 50 38.95 -5.55 1.75
C LYS A 50 38.62 -7.04 1.84
N GLU A 51 39.38 -7.79 2.62
CA GLU A 51 39.18 -9.24 2.80
C GLU A 51 37.91 -9.51 3.64
N GLU A 52 37.62 -8.67 4.62
CA GLU A 52 36.38 -8.75 5.38
C GLU A 52 35.17 -8.47 4.50
N LEU A 53 35.25 -7.42 3.67
CA LEU A 53 34.17 -7.10 2.72
C LEU A 53 33.94 -8.25 1.73
N ARG A 54 35.03 -8.87 1.21
CA ARG A 54 34.93 -10.01 0.30
C ARG A 54 34.22 -11.20 0.96
N ARG A 55 34.56 -11.54 2.19
CA ARG A 55 33.88 -12.61 2.95
C ARG A 55 32.40 -12.31 3.15
N ASN A 56 32.05 -11.07 3.45
CA ASN A 56 30.66 -10.65 3.61
C ASN A 56 29.87 -10.78 2.30
N VAL A 57 30.45 -10.38 1.19
CA VAL A 57 29.86 -10.51 -0.16
C VAL A 57 29.66 -11.99 -0.52
N GLU A 58 30.68 -12.84 -0.32
CA GLU A 58 30.56 -14.27 -0.60
C GLU A 58 29.48 -14.92 0.26
N LYS A 59 29.42 -14.60 1.55
CA LYS A 59 28.33 -15.06 2.42
C LYS A 59 26.96 -14.60 1.92
N ALA A 60 26.82 -13.33 1.53
CA ALA A 60 25.57 -12.78 1.03
C ALA A 60 25.13 -13.35 -0.35
N ARG A 61 26.06 -13.92 -1.12
CA ARG A 61 25.75 -14.62 -2.37
C ARG A 61 24.97 -15.92 -2.11
N VAL A 62 25.33 -16.65 -1.07
CA VAL A 62 24.70 -17.94 -0.71
C VAL A 62 23.59 -17.80 0.32
N ASP A 63 23.65 -16.78 1.17
CA ASP A 63 22.64 -16.49 2.19
C ASP A 63 21.81 -15.26 1.84
N ALA A 64 20.63 -15.50 1.24
CA ALA A 64 19.70 -14.45 0.83
C ALA A 64 19.21 -13.61 2.02
N SER A 65 19.18 -14.17 3.24
CA SER A 65 18.75 -13.44 4.46
C SER A 65 19.82 -12.44 4.94
N PHE A 66 21.09 -12.71 4.65
CA PHE A 66 22.21 -11.84 5.03
C PHE A 66 22.48 -10.74 3.99
N ARG A 67 22.08 -10.95 2.73
CA ARG A 67 22.30 -10.00 1.61
C ARG A 67 21.82 -8.57 1.89
N PRO A 68 20.61 -8.31 2.42
CA PRO A 68 20.16 -6.95 2.73
C PRO A 68 21.08 -6.23 3.70
N THR A 69 21.69 -6.95 4.65
CA THR A 69 22.65 -6.39 5.61
C THR A 69 23.90 -5.88 4.92
N VAL A 70 24.47 -6.67 4.00
CA VAL A 70 25.67 -6.31 3.24
C VAL A 70 25.37 -5.14 2.30
N LEU A 71 24.27 -5.21 1.54
CA LEU A 71 23.86 -4.13 0.65
C LEU A 71 23.72 -2.80 1.39
N THR A 72 23.11 -2.82 2.58
CA THR A 72 22.88 -1.59 3.35
C THR A 72 24.13 -1.08 4.05
N LYS A 73 24.84 -1.96 4.77
CA LYS A 73 25.95 -1.55 5.63
C LYS A 73 27.27 -1.37 4.88
N ASP A 74 27.46 -2.17 3.83
CA ASP A 74 28.73 -2.20 3.11
C ASP A 74 28.67 -1.43 1.79
N PHE A 75 27.49 -1.29 1.20
CA PHE A 75 27.36 -0.62 -0.11
C PHE A 75 26.44 0.58 -0.13
N ASN A 76 25.92 1.01 1.03
CA ASN A 76 25.01 2.14 1.16
C ASN A 76 23.74 2.05 0.28
N VAL A 77 23.46 0.85 -0.24
CA VAL A 77 22.23 0.57 -0.95
C VAL A 77 21.08 0.70 0.04
N LYS A 78 20.08 1.48 -0.28
CA LYS A 78 18.89 1.57 0.57
C LYS A 78 18.29 0.19 0.75
N ALA A 79 18.38 -0.38 1.94
CA ALA A 79 17.62 -1.57 2.23
C ALA A 79 16.14 -1.21 2.19
N VAL A 80 15.45 -1.80 1.27
CA VAL A 80 14.03 -2.04 1.43
C VAL A 80 13.94 -3.11 2.52
N SER A 81 13.60 -2.70 3.73
CA SER A 81 13.57 -3.59 4.93
C SER A 81 12.44 -4.61 4.91
N ALA A 82 11.68 -4.64 3.85
CA ALA A 82 10.75 -5.67 3.40
C ALA A 82 10.89 -5.74 1.88
N ASP A 83 10.83 -6.92 1.29
CA ASP A 83 10.71 -7.05 -0.15
C ASP A 83 9.46 -6.26 -0.57
N THR A 84 9.63 -5.33 -1.54
CA THR A 84 8.49 -4.63 -2.13
C THR A 84 7.52 -5.66 -2.67
N TRP A 85 6.24 -5.51 -2.39
CA TRP A 85 5.25 -6.46 -2.85
C TRP A 85 5.17 -6.49 -4.38
N LEU A 86 5.10 -5.30 -5.00
CA LEU A 86 5.02 -5.11 -6.44
C LEU A 86 5.95 -3.97 -6.87
N THR A 87 6.54 -4.09 -8.04
CA THR A 87 7.26 -2.99 -8.68
C THR A 87 6.30 -1.90 -9.15
N TRP A 88 6.84 -0.72 -9.48
CA TRP A 88 6.00 0.37 -9.99
C TRP A 88 5.28 -0.01 -11.29
N GLU A 89 5.96 -0.69 -12.20
CA GLU A 89 5.41 -1.15 -13.47
C GLU A 89 4.25 -2.14 -13.26
N GLU A 90 4.37 -3.02 -12.27
CA GLU A 90 3.34 -4.01 -11.93
C GLU A 90 2.11 -3.35 -11.30
N LEU A 91 2.30 -2.45 -10.34
CA LEU A 91 1.18 -1.83 -9.64
C LEU A 91 0.52 -0.68 -10.41
N ASN A 92 1.25 0.03 -11.30
CA ASN A 92 0.72 1.20 -12.00
C ASN A 92 -0.31 0.79 -13.06
N ASN A 93 -1.55 1.20 -12.87
CA ASN A 93 -2.61 1.12 -13.86
C ASN A 93 -3.21 2.52 -14.02
N GLU A 94 -3.15 3.06 -15.23
CA GLU A 94 -3.64 4.41 -15.56
C GLU A 94 -5.06 4.38 -16.15
N SER A 95 -5.63 3.19 -16.30
CA SER A 95 -7.00 3.02 -16.78
C SER A 95 -7.98 3.70 -15.84
N THR A 96 -8.96 4.37 -16.42
CA THR A 96 -10.05 5.03 -15.71
C THR A 96 -11.38 4.41 -16.10
N TYR A 97 -12.41 4.73 -15.33
CA TYR A 97 -13.81 4.42 -15.61
C TYR A 97 -14.68 5.55 -15.09
N GLU A 98 -15.83 5.72 -15.69
CA GLU A 98 -16.86 6.59 -15.13
C GLU A 98 -17.71 5.80 -14.13
N LEU A 99 -18.06 6.43 -13.00
CA LEU A 99 -18.84 5.75 -11.96
C LEU A 99 -20.22 5.30 -12.47
N ALA A 100 -20.79 6.07 -13.41
CA ALA A 100 -22.03 5.73 -14.10
C ALA A 100 -21.98 4.37 -14.85
N ASP A 101 -20.79 3.95 -15.30
CA ASP A 101 -20.59 2.66 -15.96
C ASP A 101 -20.69 1.47 -15.01
N LEU A 102 -20.64 1.72 -13.69
CA LEU A 102 -20.67 0.73 -12.64
C LEU A 102 -21.99 0.72 -11.86
N GLU A 103 -22.94 1.58 -12.20
CA GLU A 103 -24.24 1.66 -11.53
C GLU A 103 -25.05 0.37 -11.70
N ASP A 104 -26.03 0.15 -10.81
CA ASP A 104 -26.93 -1.01 -10.79
C ASP A 104 -26.20 -2.36 -10.65
N ASN A 105 -25.02 -2.39 -9.99
CA ASN A 105 -24.27 -3.62 -9.74
C ASN A 105 -24.22 -3.99 -8.27
N TYR A 106 -24.07 -5.29 -8.02
CA TYR A 106 -23.64 -5.76 -6.71
C TYR A 106 -22.15 -5.51 -6.48
N CYS A 107 -21.79 -5.23 -5.24
CA CYS A 107 -20.41 -5.01 -4.85
C CYS A 107 -20.04 -5.70 -3.53
N ILE A 108 -18.75 -5.91 -3.33
CA ILE A 108 -18.19 -6.37 -2.07
C ILE A 108 -17.40 -5.22 -1.45
N GLY A 109 -17.79 -4.85 -0.23
CA GLY A 109 -17.12 -3.86 0.57
C GLY A 109 -15.90 -4.40 1.30
N GLY A 110 -15.00 -3.51 1.64
CA GLY A 110 -13.89 -3.75 2.57
C GLY A 110 -13.54 -2.47 3.32
N CYS A 111 -13.08 -2.62 4.54
CA CYS A 111 -12.70 -1.46 5.34
C CYS A 111 -11.44 -1.74 6.14
N ASP A 112 -10.58 -0.73 6.24
CA ASP A 112 -9.49 -0.67 7.19
C ASP A 112 -9.67 0.60 8.03
N LEU A 113 -9.97 0.41 9.33
CA LEU A 113 -10.31 1.48 10.24
C LEU A 113 -9.08 1.93 11.04
N SER A 114 -8.86 3.22 11.11
CA SER A 114 -7.87 3.85 11.98
C SER A 114 -8.49 5.05 12.69
N ALA A 115 -8.24 5.19 13.98
CA ALA A 115 -8.86 6.25 14.75
C ALA A 115 -8.16 7.61 14.57
N THR A 116 -6.83 7.68 14.59
CA THR A 116 -6.13 8.95 14.83
C THR A 116 -5.00 9.27 13.86
N THR A 117 -4.19 8.31 13.47
CA THR A 117 -2.89 8.59 12.83
C THR A 117 -2.80 8.07 11.40
N ASP A 118 -3.27 6.86 11.17
CA ASP A 118 -3.28 6.21 9.87
C ASP A 118 -4.54 6.60 9.10
N LEU A 119 -4.58 6.34 7.80
CA LEU A 119 -5.79 6.54 7.01
C LEU A 119 -6.85 5.51 7.41
N THR A 120 -8.10 5.94 7.49
CA THR A 120 -9.24 5.02 7.35
C THR A 120 -9.57 4.91 5.88
N CYS A 121 -9.79 3.71 5.39
CA CYS A 121 -10.14 3.45 4.00
C CYS A 121 -11.37 2.57 3.88
N ALA A 122 -12.30 3.00 3.03
CA ALA A 122 -13.44 2.22 2.54
C ALA A 122 -13.21 1.81 1.08
N THR A 123 -13.49 0.55 0.78
CA THR A 123 -13.30 -0.03 -0.56
C THR A 123 -14.59 -0.70 -1.03
N LEU A 124 -14.91 -0.55 -2.31
CA LEU A 124 -15.87 -1.38 -3.03
C LEU A 124 -15.16 -2.11 -4.18
N ILE A 125 -15.38 -3.41 -4.28
CA ILE A 125 -15.02 -4.24 -5.42
C ILE A 125 -16.28 -4.50 -6.22
N ILE A 126 -16.27 -4.15 -7.50
CA ILE A 126 -17.38 -4.33 -8.43
C ILE A 126 -16.89 -5.20 -9.60
N ARG A 127 -17.74 -6.10 -10.06
CA ARG A 127 -17.54 -6.86 -11.31
C ARG A 127 -18.70 -6.58 -12.24
N ARG A 128 -18.39 -6.33 -13.51
CA ARG A 128 -19.42 -6.27 -14.55
C ARG A 128 -19.59 -7.64 -15.21
N ARG A 129 -20.80 -7.87 -15.71
CA ARG A 129 -21.21 -9.13 -16.34
C ARG A 129 -20.32 -9.59 -17.49
N ASN A 130 -19.81 -8.66 -18.27
CA ASN A 130 -19.29 -8.92 -19.61
C ASN A 130 -17.77 -8.75 -19.73
N ASP A 131 -17.08 -8.43 -18.66
CA ASP A 131 -15.62 -8.35 -18.67
C ASP A 131 -15.00 -9.09 -17.46
N GLY A 132 -13.81 -9.59 -17.63
CA GLY A 132 -13.06 -10.25 -16.55
C GLY A 132 -12.48 -9.32 -15.51
N MET A 133 -12.73 -8.00 -15.63
CA MET A 133 -12.13 -6.96 -14.83
C MET A 133 -12.76 -6.87 -13.43
N ILE A 134 -11.94 -6.53 -12.47
CA ILE A 134 -12.38 -6.04 -11.17
C ILE A 134 -12.21 -4.52 -11.15
N TYR A 135 -13.28 -3.82 -10.82
CA TYR A 135 -13.28 -2.39 -10.60
C TYR A 135 -13.21 -2.10 -9.11
N VAL A 136 -12.31 -1.19 -8.73
CA VAL A 136 -12.07 -0.83 -7.34
C VAL A 136 -12.37 0.65 -7.14
N LEU A 137 -13.34 0.94 -6.29
CA LEU A 137 -13.66 2.28 -5.84
C LEU A 137 -13.25 2.42 -4.39
N GLN A 138 -12.49 3.48 -4.07
CA GLN A 138 -12.05 3.75 -2.70
C GLN A 138 -12.28 5.19 -2.29
N HIS A 139 -12.60 5.35 -1.02
CA HIS A 139 -12.60 6.64 -0.35
C HIS A 139 -11.84 6.58 0.97
N TYR A 140 -11.21 7.69 1.33
CA TYR A 140 -10.33 7.77 2.47
C TYR A 140 -10.80 8.81 3.47
N PHE A 141 -10.43 8.62 4.74
CA PHE A 141 -10.79 9.52 5.84
C PHE A 141 -9.55 9.76 6.70
N LEU A 142 -9.37 11.01 7.14
CA LEU A 142 -8.27 11.40 8.00
C LEU A 142 -8.74 12.51 8.95
N PRO A 143 -8.37 12.52 10.25
CA PRO A 143 -8.76 13.59 11.14
C PRO A 143 -7.99 14.89 10.85
N GLN A 144 -8.64 16.02 11.07
CA GLN A 144 -8.06 17.36 10.89
C GLN A 144 -6.77 17.53 11.70
N SER A 145 -6.73 17.03 12.93
CA SER A 145 -5.55 17.10 13.78
C SER A 145 -4.28 16.49 13.16
N ARG A 146 -4.44 15.49 12.27
CA ARG A 146 -3.29 14.91 11.56
C ARG A 146 -2.74 15.89 10.53
N ILE A 147 -3.61 16.59 9.82
CA ILE A 147 -3.21 17.65 8.88
C ILE A 147 -2.48 18.75 9.62
N ASP A 148 -3.05 19.24 10.73
CA ASP A 148 -2.47 20.32 11.54
C ASP A 148 -1.08 19.92 12.08
N PHE A 149 -0.92 18.68 12.55
CA PHE A 149 0.35 18.14 13.00
C PHE A 149 1.40 18.11 11.89
N LEU A 150 1.05 17.66 10.68
CA LEU A 150 1.97 17.60 9.55
C LEU A 150 2.42 19.01 9.10
N GLU A 151 1.52 19.98 9.15
CA GLU A 151 1.84 21.38 8.87
C GLU A 151 2.76 21.98 9.92
N ALA A 152 2.44 21.78 11.20
CA ALA A 152 3.26 22.27 12.31
C ALA A 152 4.69 21.69 12.31
N THR A 153 4.85 20.45 11.86
CA THR A 153 6.15 19.75 11.79
C THR A 153 6.85 19.89 10.45
N THR A 154 6.28 20.63 9.49
CA THR A 154 6.78 20.74 8.11
C THR A 154 7.03 19.38 7.44
N SER A 155 6.35 18.35 7.89
CA SER A 155 6.48 16.99 7.39
C SER A 155 5.70 16.81 6.09
N LYS A 156 6.39 16.44 5.02
CA LYS A 156 5.78 16.11 3.72
C LYS A 156 5.54 14.60 3.63
N GLU A 157 4.52 14.10 4.30
CA GLU A 157 4.17 12.68 4.23
C GLU A 157 3.47 12.34 2.91
N ALA A 158 2.41 13.06 2.59
CA ALA A 158 1.63 12.92 1.36
C ALA A 158 0.78 14.19 1.11
N PRO A 159 0.30 14.43 -0.12
CA PRO A 159 -0.49 15.60 -0.47
C PRO A 159 -1.97 15.46 -0.08
N TYR A 160 -2.25 15.24 1.21
CA TYR A 160 -3.60 14.96 1.72
C TYR A 160 -4.62 16.03 1.37
N LYS A 161 -4.26 17.33 1.45
CA LYS A 161 -5.15 18.44 1.08
C LYS A 161 -5.54 18.39 -0.40
N THR A 162 -4.59 18.16 -1.29
CA THR A 162 -4.86 18.00 -2.72
C THR A 162 -5.77 16.81 -3.00
N TRP A 163 -5.61 15.71 -2.27
CA TRP A 163 -6.50 14.56 -2.40
C TRP A 163 -7.91 14.85 -1.88
N ALA A 164 -8.03 15.66 -0.82
CA ALA A 164 -9.34 16.11 -0.31
C ALA A 164 -10.03 17.06 -1.30
N GLU A 165 -9.30 18.02 -1.88
CA GLU A 165 -9.81 18.92 -2.93
C GLU A 165 -10.30 18.17 -4.17
N ARG A 166 -9.70 17.02 -4.48
CA ARG A 166 -10.12 16.12 -5.57
C ARG A 166 -11.27 15.18 -5.19
N GLY A 167 -11.81 15.27 -3.97
CA GLY A 167 -12.91 14.41 -3.50
C GLY A 167 -12.53 12.97 -3.22
N LEU A 168 -11.21 12.64 -3.13
CA LEU A 168 -10.73 11.28 -2.87
C LEU A 168 -10.57 10.98 -1.36
N LEU A 169 -10.50 12.03 -0.55
CA LEU A 169 -10.27 11.99 0.89
C LEU A 169 -11.23 12.94 1.60
N THR A 170 -11.84 12.48 2.68
CA THR A 170 -12.58 13.34 3.62
C THR A 170 -11.72 13.68 4.83
N ILE A 171 -11.50 14.98 5.08
CA ILE A 171 -10.88 15.45 6.32
C ILE A 171 -11.98 15.57 7.37
N CYS A 172 -11.95 14.69 8.37
CA CYS A 172 -12.91 14.66 9.46
C CYS A 172 -12.57 15.71 10.52
N PRO A 173 -13.53 16.50 11.01
CA PRO A 173 -13.28 17.46 12.08
C PRO A 173 -12.74 16.81 13.36
N GLY A 174 -11.82 17.49 14.05
CA GLY A 174 -11.33 17.07 15.36
C GLY A 174 -10.12 16.13 15.29
N THR A 175 -9.97 15.29 16.32
CA THR A 175 -8.77 14.49 16.58
C THR A 175 -8.91 13.02 16.19
N MET A 176 -10.10 12.57 15.81
CA MET A 176 -10.40 11.19 15.46
C MET A 176 -11.31 11.13 14.23
N VAL A 177 -11.21 10.05 13.48
CA VAL A 177 -12.17 9.74 12.42
C VAL A 177 -13.49 9.30 13.04
N ASP A 178 -14.58 9.99 12.71
CA ASP A 178 -15.92 9.51 12.99
C ASP A 178 -16.29 8.43 11.96
N TYR A 179 -16.38 7.18 12.43
CA TYR A 179 -16.67 6.06 11.55
C TYR A 179 -18.08 6.11 10.94
N SER A 180 -18.98 6.94 11.45
CA SER A 180 -20.27 7.18 10.80
C SER A 180 -20.12 7.83 9.42
N ALA A 181 -19.01 8.56 9.18
CA ALA A 181 -18.68 9.07 7.85
C ALA A 181 -18.39 7.94 6.85
N VAL A 182 -17.80 6.84 7.31
CA VAL A 182 -17.55 5.64 6.49
C VAL A 182 -18.86 4.97 6.12
N THR A 183 -19.77 4.79 7.09
CA THR A 183 -21.11 4.25 6.85
C THR A 183 -21.89 5.12 5.86
N LYS A 184 -21.85 6.44 6.03
CA LYS A 184 -22.50 7.41 5.12
C LYS A 184 -21.97 7.30 3.71
N TRP A 185 -20.66 7.11 3.53
CA TRP A 185 -20.10 6.94 2.20
C TRP A 185 -20.61 5.66 1.51
N PHE A 186 -20.64 4.52 2.20
CA PHE A 186 -21.22 3.29 1.66
C PHE A 186 -22.71 3.47 1.32
N LEU A 187 -23.44 4.16 2.19
CA LEU A 187 -24.87 4.42 1.97
C LEU A 187 -25.08 5.34 0.76
N MET A 188 -24.27 6.37 0.59
CA MET A 188 -24.28 7.24 -0.58
C MET A 188 -24.02 6.45 -1.88
N MET A 189 -23.03 5.55 -1.88
CA MET A 189 -22.76 4.70 -3.03
C MET A 189 -23.96 3.83 -3.40
N GLN A 190 -24.67 3.30 -2.39
CA GLN A 190 -25.87 2.51 -2.63
C GLN A 190 -27.06 3.37 -3.11
N GLN A 191 -27.28 4.54 -2.53
CA GLN A 191 -28.45 5.37 -2.84
C GLN A 191 -28.31 6.14 -4.15
N GLU A 192 -27.16 6.73 -4.41
CA GLU A 192 -26.93 7.59 -5.56
C GLU A 192 -26.45 6.82 -6.79
N HIS A 193 -25.62 5.77 -6.58
CA HIS A 193 -25.04 4.98 -7.67
C HIS A 193 -25.56 3.54 -7.75
N LYS A 194 -26.51 3.18 -6.87
CA LYS A 194 -27.13 1.84 -6.85
C LYS A 194 -26.12 0.69 -6.78
N LEU A 195 -24.99 0.92 -6.10
CA LEU A 195 -24.00 -0.09 -5.82
C LEU A 195 -24.45 -0.90 -4.60
N LEU A 196 -25.09 -2.04 -4.85
CA LEU A 196 -25.70 -2.86 -3.81
C LEU A 196 -24.64 -3.69 -3.08
N MET A 197 -24.28 -3.26 -1.88
CA MET A 197 -23.26 -3.96 -1.07
C MET A 197 -23.81 -5.29 -0.54
N TRP A 198 -23.30 -6.40 -1.10
CA TRP A 198 -23.72 -7.75 -0.72
C TRP A 198 -22.99 -8.27 0.52
N LYS A 199 -21.67 -8.03 0.62
CA LYS A 199 -20.83 -8.36 1.76
C LYS A 199 -19.82 -7.23 2.01
N CYS A 200 -19.33 -7.10 3.26
CA CYS A 200 -18.32 -6.14 3.64
C CYS A 200 -17.29 -6.76 4.60
N GLY A 201 -16.04 -6.86 4.17
CA GLY A 201 -14.92 -7.36 4.97
C GLY A 201 -14.35 -6.30 5.92
N TYR A 202 -14.16 -6.65 7.19
CA TYR A 202 -13.61 -5.75 8.19
C TYR A 202 -12.75 -6.48 9.23
N ASP A 203 -11.77 -5.76 9.81
CA ASP A 203 -11.06 -6.24 11.00
C ASP A 203 -11.84 -5.92 12.28
N ARG A 204 -11.91 -6.90 13.17
CA ARG A 204 -12.64 -6.76 14.44
C ARG A 204 -12.01 -5.74 15.39
N ALA A 205 -10.71 -5.47 15.31
CA ALA A 205 -9.95 -4.79 16.36
C ALA A 205 -10.50 -3.39 16.70
N LEU A 206 -10.98 -2.62 15.72
CA LEU A 206 -11.49 -1.26 15.89
C LEU A 206 -12.97 -1.10 15.53
N ALA A 207 -13.66 -2.18 15.16
CA ALA A 207 -14.96 -2.11 14.51
C ALA A 207 -16.18 -2.20 15.43
N GLY A 208 -16.04 -2.22 16.77
CA GLY A 208 -17.11 -2.55 17.69
C GLY A 208 -18.45 -1.82 17.45
N TYR A 209 -18.48 -0.49 17.62
CA TYR A 209 -19.69 0.31 17.38
C TYR A 209 -20.01 0.46 15.89
N TRP A 210 -18.99 0.64 15.06
CA TRP A 210 -19.15 0.78 13.61
C TRP A 210 -19.76 -0.49 12.98
N GLN A 211 -19.34 -1.67 13.41
CA GLN A 211 -19.94 -2.93 12.94
C GLN A 211 -21.43 -3.03 13.25
N GLN A 212 -21.87 -2.52 14.41
CA GLN A 212 -23.30 -2.50 14.74
C GLN A 212 -24.04 -1.50 13.85
N GLU A 213 -23.53 -0.30 13.63
CA GLU A 213 -24.11 0.72 12.76
C GLU A 213 -24.25 0.20 11.30
N MET A 214 -23.20 -0.44 10.76
CA MET A 214 -23.24 -1.07 9.45
C MET A 214 -24.27 -2.20 9.38
N SER A 215 -24.37 -3.01 10.44
CA SER A 215 -25.35 -4.11 10.52
C SER A 215 -26.79 -3.60 10.56
N ASP A 216 -27.01 -2.48 11.25
CA ASP A 216 -28.33 -1.84 11.32
C ASP A 216 -28.71 -1.17 9.99
N THR A 217 -27.72 -0.64 9.25
CA THR A 217 -27.90 0.06 7.98
C THR A 217 -28.06 -0.90 6.80
N PHE A 218 -27.22 -1.93 6.70
CA PHE A 218 -27.12 -2.81 5.53
C PHE A 218 -27.59 -4.25 5.81
N GLY A 219 -27.81 -4.60 7.06
CA GLY A 219 -28.20 -5.94 7.50
C GLY A 219 -27.00 -6.75 8.06
N LYS A 220 -27.29 -7.56 9.07
CA LYS A 220 -26.27 -8.38 9.77
C LYS A 220 -25.51 -9.34 8.85
N SER A 221 -26.15 -9.84 7.82
CA SER A 221 -25.57 -10.79 6.86
C SER A 221 -24.54 -10.16 5.92
N VAL A 222 -24.49 -8.82 5.85
CA VAL A 222 -23.52 -8.09 5.01
C VAL A 222 -22.14 -8.06 5.67
N MET A 223 -22.07 -8.01 7.00
CA MET A 223 -20.82 -7.84 7.71
C MET A 223 -20.04 -9.15 7.84
N GLU A 224 -18.85 -9.20 7.24
CA GLU A 224 -17.98 -10.37 7.22
C GLU A 224 -16.65 -10.07 7.91
N LYS A 225 -16.36 -10.84 8.96
CA LYS A 225 -15.13 -10.65 9.74
C LYS A 225 -13.92 -11.24 9.01
N VAL A 226 -12.91 -10.44 8.77
CA VAL A 226 -11.60 -10.85 8.27
C VAL A 226 -10.60 -10.91 9.42
N ILE A 227 -10.01 -12.07 9.66
CA ILE A 227 -8.92 -12.23 10.63
C ILE A 227 -7.63 -11.85 9.90
N GLN A 228 -7.10 -10.69 10.25
CA GLN A 228 -5.87 -10.19 9.62
C GLN A 228 -4.67 -11.07 10.02
N GLY A 229 -3.95 -11.56 9.02
CA GLY A 229 -2.75 -12.34 9.25
C GLY A 229 -2.36 -13.25 8.08
N PRO A 230 -1.16 -13.86 8.16
CA PRO A 230 -0.60 -14.60 7.03
C PRO A 230 -1.45 -15.80 6.60
N ILE A 231 -2.13 -16.48 7.53
CA ILE A 231 -2.98 -17.64 7.20
C ILE A 231 -4.14 -17.21 6.30
N THR A 232 -4.80 -16.12 6.63
CA THR A 232 -5.97 -15.62 5.88
C THR A 232 -5.55 -14.91 4.60
N TRP A 233 -4.43 -14.17 4.62
CA TRP A 233 -4.07 -13.24 3.56
C TRP A 233 -3.13 -13.79 2.50
N THR A 234 -2.44 -14.91 2.72
CA THR A 234 -1.47 -15.43 1.76
C THR A 234 -2.07 -15.68 0.38
N ALA A 235 -3.15 -16.43 0.29
CA ALA A 235 -3.77 -16.75 -1.00
C ALA A 235 -4.42 -15.51 -1.66
N PRO A 236 -5.26 -14.71 -0.95
CA PRO A 236 -5.81 -13.48 -1.52
C PRO A 236 -4.75 -12.48 -1.96
N MET A 237 -3.66 -12.32 -1.21
CA MET A 237 -2.60 -11.37 -1.56
C MET A 237 -1.82 -11.80 -2.80
N ARG A 238 -1.56 -13.10 -2.97
CA ARG A 238 -0.92 -13.65 -4.18
C ARG A 238 -1.81 -13.48 -5.41
N GLU A 239 -3.10 -13.83 -5.31
CA GLU A 239 -4.06 -13.69 -6.41
C GLU A 239 -4.25 -12.22 -6.79
N LEU A 240 -4.45 -11.34 -5.80
CA LEU A 240 -4.57 -9.89 -6.00
C LEU A 240 -3.32 -9.30 -6.69
N GLY A 241 -2.12 -9.74 -6.27
CA GLY A 241 -0.85 -9.33 -6.86
C GLY A 241 -0.76 -9.73 -8.34
N ALA A 242 -1.06 -10.98 -8.66
CA ALA A 242 -1.09 -11.46 -10.05
C ALA A 242 -2.08 -10.64 -10.91
N MET A 243 -3.29 -10.38 -10.39
CA MET A 243 -4.28 -9.58 -11.12
C MET A 243 -3.86 -8.11 -11.31
N LEU A 244 -3.11 -7.53 -10.37
CA LEU A 244 -2.52 -6.18 -10.53
C LEU A 244 -1.43 -6.18 -11.62
N CYS A 245 -0.54 -7.18 -11.63
CA CYS A 245 0.47 -7.36 -12.68
C CYS A 245 -0.18 -7.48 -14.06
N ASP A 246 -1.24 -8.29 -14.18
CA ASP A 246 -1.97 -8.53 -15.42
C ASP A 246 -2.93 -7.38 -15.81
N LYS A 247 -2.94 -6.27 -15.02
CA LYS A 247 -3.84 -5.12 -15.23
C LYS A 247 -5.34 -5.49 -15.23
N GLN A 248 -5.71 -6.57 -14.57
CA GLN A 248 -7.10 -7.02 -14.42
C GLN A 248 -7.84 -6.29 -13.30
N ILE A 249 -7.16 -5.42 -12.56
CA ILE A 249 -7.74 -4.54 -11.54
C ILE A 249 -7.67 -3.11 -12.01
N ASN A 250 -8.85 -2.52 -12.29
CA ASN A 250 -8.98 -1.11 -12.59
C ASN A 250 -9.42 -0.35 -11.32
N TYR A 251 -8.53 0.44 -10.76
CA TYR A 251 -8.78 1.24 -9.57
C TYR A 251 -8.88 2.75 -9.90
N ASN A 252 -9.32 3.07 -11.11
CA ASN A 252 -9.58 4.44 -11.59
C ASN A 252 -8.37 5.37 -11.45
N ASN A 253 -7.17 4.86 -11.71
CA ASN A 253 -5.94 5.63 -11.57
C ASN A 253 -5.81 6.35 -10.19
N ASN A 254 -6.40 5.81 -9.12
CA ASN A 254 -6.46 6.45 -7.81
C ASN A 254 -5.06 6.64 -7.22
N PRO A 255 -4.59 7.89 -7.01
CA PRO A 255 -3.23 8.16 -6.55
C PRO A 255 -2.98 7.72 -5.11
N ILE A 256 -4.02 7.66 -4.26
CA ILE A 256 -3.87 7.23 -2.87
C ILE A 256 -3.65 5.73 -2.82
N LEU A 257 -4.42 4.94 -3.61
CA LEU A 257 -4.19 3.50 -3.69
C LEU A 257 -2.81 3.19 -4.29
N LYS A 258 -2.41 3.87 -5.36
CA LYS A 258 -1.05 3.71 -5.92
C LYS A 258 0.02 3.97 -4.87
N TRP A 259 -0.14 5.03 -4.10
CA TRP A 259 0.78 5.35 -3.01
C TRP A 259 0.77 4.29 -1.91
N CYS A 260 -0.40 3.77 -1.51
CA CYS A 260 -0.49 2.67 -0.54
C CYS A 260 0.16 1.38 -1.07
N LEU A 261 -0.09 1.01 -2.32
CA LEU A 261 0.52 -0.15 -2.97
C LEU A 261 2.06 -0.03 -3.03
N SER A 262 2.57 1.15 -3.43
CA SER A 262 4.03 1.41 -3.48
C SER A 262 4.71 1.41 -2.11
N ASN A 263 3.94 1.59 -1.02
CA ASN A 263 4.41 1.54 0.36
C ASN A 263 4.29 0.13 0.97
N THR A 264 3.70 -0.82 0.24
CA THR A 264 3.47 -2.17 0.72
C THR A 264 4.66 -3.06 0.42
N GLY A 265 5.20 -3.66 1.46
CA GLY A 265 6.15 -4.76 1.39
C GLY A 265 5.51 -6.07 1.79
N VAL A 266 6.25 -7.15 1.60
CA VAL A 266 5.87 -8.51 1.99
C VAL A 266 6.77 -9.00 3.09
N LYS A 267 6.18 -9.60 4.12
CA LYS A 267 6.91 -10.34 5.12
C LYS A 267 6.50 -11.82 5.04
N ALA A 268 7.48 -12.67 4.75
CA ALA A 268 7.30 -14.11 4.88
C ALA A 268 7.35 -14.50 6.37
N THR A 269 6.49 -15.41 6.79
CA THR A 269 6.41 -15.90 8.16
C THR A 269 6.41 -17.42 8.20
N GLY A 270 7.33 -18.01 8.98
CA GLY A 270 7.41 -19.45 9.23
C GLY A 270 8.03 -20.27 8.09
N SER A 271 8.01 -21.59 8.25
CA SER A 271 8.52 -22.58 7.30
C SER A 271 7.60 -22.80 6.08
N VAL A 272 6.37 -22.33 6.16
CA VAL A 272 5.41 -22.30 5.06
C VAL A 272 5.47 -20.87 4.55
N GLU A 273 5.77 -20.65 3.29
CA GLU A 273 5.85 -19.34 2.60
C GLU A 273 4.58 -18.48 2.74
N ALA A 274 4.09 -18.34 3.97
CA ALA A 274 2.95 -17.54 4.32
C ALA A 274 3.37 -16.07 4.31
N ILE A 275 2.62 -15.23 3.59
CA ILE A 275 2.92 -13.82 3.40
C ILE A 275 1.85 -12.93 4.02
N GLN A 276 2.28 -11.77 4.48
CA GLN A 276 1.38 -10.71 4.90
C GLN A 276 1.93 -9.34 4.50
N PRO A 277 1.06 -8.34 4.30
CA PRO A 277 1.50 -7.00 3.98
C PRO A 277 2.16 -6.35 5.18
N VAL A 278 3.23 -5.61 4.92
CA VAL A 278 3.92 -4.77 5.90
C VAL A 278 4.26 -3.42 5.29
N LYS A 279 4.39 -2.40 6.13
CA LYS A 279 4.88 -1.09 5.70
C LYS A 279 6.37 -1.19 5.37
N ILE A 280 6.79 -0.80 4.17
CA ILE A 280 8.22 -0.75 3.79
C ILE A 280 9.02 0.21 4.68
N GLN A 281 8.36 1.23 5.23
CA GLN A 281 8.89 2.15 6.22
C GLN A 281 7.81 2.47 7.25
N LYS A 282 8.19 2.63 8.53
CA LYS A 282 7.24 2.83 9.65
C LYS A 282 6.28 4.02 9.48
N ASN A 283 6.74 5.08 8.80
CA ASN A 283 5.96 6.29 8.56
C ASN A 283 5.13 6.25 7.27
N ARG A 284 5.12 5.13 6.55
CA ARG A 284 4.33 4.97 5.33
C ARG A 284 2.96 4.36 5.62
N ARG A 285 2.01 4.62 4.73
CA ARG A 285 0.63 4.15 4.84
C ARG A 285 0.37 3.06 3.82
N ILE A 286 -0.34 2.01 4.23
CA ILE A 286 -0.78 0.90 3.39
C ILE A 286 -2.28 0.62 3.53
N ASP A 287 -2.99 1.50 4.20
CA ASP A 287 -4.39 1.31 4.62
C ASP A 287 -5.33 1.07 3.42
N GLY A 288 -5.08 1.73 2.28
CA GLY A 288 -5.81 1.49 1.04
C GLY A 288 -5.61 0.07 0.49
N MET A 289 -4.39 -0.46 0.60
CA MET A 289 -4.09 -1.85 0.22
C MET A 289 -4.73 -2.84 1.20
N VAL A 290 -4.68 -2.58 2.52
CA VAL A 290 -5.29 -3.44 3.54
C VAL A 290 -6.80 -3.47 3.40
N SER A 291 -7.44 -2.33 3.18
CA SER A 291 -8.88 -2.24 2.90
C SER A 291 -9.27 -3.03 1.64
N LEU A 292 -8.49 -2.90 0.55
CA LEU A 292 -8.68 -3.68 -0.67
C LEU A 292 -8.50 -5.18 -0.40
N LEU A 293 -7.49 -5.57 0.38
CA LEU A 293 -7.23 -6.97 0.72
C LEU A 293 -8.35 -7.55 1.59
N ASN A 294 -8.94 -6.77 2.51
CA ASN A 294 -10.12 -7.18 3.26
C ASN A 294 -11.32 -7.45 2.34
N ALA A 295 -11.61 -6.54 1.40
CA ALA A 295 -12.66 -6.75 0.39
C ALA A 295 -12.36 -7.97 -0.49
N TYR A 296 -11.12 -8.11 -0.96
CA TYR A 296 -10.70 -9.20 -1.84
C TYR A 296 -10.72 -10.57 -1.13
N THR A 297 -10.39 -10.61 0.16
CA THR A 297 -10.52 -11.82 0.99
C THR A 297 -11.97 -12.30 1.07
N VAL A 298 -12.91 -11.38 1.22
CA VAL A 298 -14.34 -11.72 1.20
C VAL A 298 -14.78 -12.13 -0.21
N TYR A 299 -14.31 -11.44 -1.24
CA TYR A 299 -14.56 -11.82 -2.63
C TYR A 299 -14.10 -13.25 -2.93
N THR A 300 -12.88 -13.63 -2.54
CA THR A 300 -12.36 -14.98 -2.78
C THR A 300 -13.15 -16.05 -2.01
N LYS A 301 -13.56 -15.73 -0.77
CA LYS A 301 -14.38 -16.63 0.06
C LYS A 301 -15.75 -16.95 -0.55
N TYR A 302 -16.37 -15.98 -1.20
CA TYR A 302 -17.72 -16.06 -1.75
C TYR A 302 -17.75 -15.93 -3.28
N LYS A 303 -16.64 -16.25 -3.95
CA LYS A 303 -16.44 -15.97 -5.38
C LYS A 303 -17.53 -16.57 -6.26
N GLU A 304 -17.85 -17.84 -6.06
CA GLU A 304 -18.87 -18.52 -6.87
C GLU A 304 -20.25 -17.90 -6.67
N ASP A 305 -20.66 -17.69 -5.41
CA ASP A 305 -21.96 -17.09 -5.10
C ASP A 305 -22.07 -15.67 -5.64
N PHE A 306 -20.99 -14.88 -5.50
CA PHE A 306 -20.95 -13.51 -6.02
C PHE A 306 -20.99 -13.46 -7.55
N LEU A 307 -20.26 -14.33 -8.23
CA LEU A 307 -20.29 -14.43 -9.69
C LEU A 307 -21.68 -14.84 -10.20
N ASN A 308 -22.37 -15.74 -9.50
CA ASN A 308 -23.75 -16.09 -9.83
C ASN A 308 -24.73 -14.94 -9.62
N LEU A 309 -24.44 -14.05 -8.65
CA LEU A 309 -25.26 -12.88 -8.36
C LEU A 309 -25.14 -11.78 -9.43
N VAL A 310 -23.92 -11.56 -9.94
CA VAL A 310 -23.63 -10.54 -10.95
C VAL A 310 -23.73 -11.07 -12.37
N GLY A 311 -23.74 -12.35 -12.53
CA GLY A 311 -23.75 -13.15 -13.71
C GLY A 311 -24.55 -13.40 -14.66
#